data_dbe1101754278f903f62ac7afd380330
#
_entry.id   dbe1101754278f903f62ac7afd380330
#
_cell.length_a   1.000
_cell.length_b   1.000
_cell.length_c   1.000
_cell.angle_alpha   90.00
_cell.angle_beta   90.00
_cell.angle_gamma   90.00
#
_symmetry.space_group_name_H-M   'P 1'
#
loop_
_entity.id
_entity.type
_entity.pdbx_description
1 polymer ?
#
loop_
_entity_poly.entity_id
_entity_poly.type
_entity_poly.pdbx_seq_one_letter_code
_entity_poly.pdbx_strand_id
1 'polypeptide(L)'
;KPNQLHLLRQASNEKESRVITAMTRLKRHLFRYQGHVSAALVLGGVDVTGPHLYTVWPHGSTDKLPFVSMGSGSLAAMAVLEDGYKDDLTEDEAKELVRRAIRAGIFNDLGSGSNVDLCVLRKPTKKGALTQVEMLRNYETPNDVTKLRSSVRRPGQMTIRKGATSWHRDREVRKVHAVVVSETKSSDAMETD
;
A
#
# COMPACT_ATOMS: atom_id res chain seq x y z
N LYS A 1 17.44 10.47 -10.50
CA LYS A 1 17.67 11.72 -11.26
C LYS A 1 16.38 11.99 -12.04
N PRO A 2 15.61 13.05 -11.75
CA PRO A 2 14.31 13.30 -12.36
C PRO A 2 14.33 13.59 -13.86
N ASN A 3 15.49 13.77 -14.44
CA ASN A 3 15.65 14.29 -15.81
C ASN A 3 15.52 13.25 -16.93
N GLN A 4 15.50 11.95 -16.68
CA GLN A 4 15.44 10.98 -17.78
C GLN A 4 14.03 10.82 -18.38
N LEU A 5 12.99 11.01 -17.60
CA LEU A 5 11.62 11.06 -18.12
C LEU A 5 11.37 12.33 -18.93
N HIS A 6 11.99 13.44 -18.57
CA HIS A 6 11.96 14.69 -19.34
C HIS A 6 12.68 14.56 -20.69
N LEU A 7 13.79 13.82 -20.74
CA LEU A 7 14.54 13.54 -21.98
C LEU A 7 13.74 12.65 -22.94
N LEU A 8 12.91 11.73 -22.43
CA LEU A 8 12.00 10.92 -23.25
C LEU A 8 10.93 11.76 -23.93
N ARG A 9 10.41 12.73 -23.22
CA ARG A 9 9.41 13.69 -23.73
C ARG A 9 10.02 14.56 -24.82
N GLN A 10 11.30 14.94 -24.69
CA GLN A 10 12.02 15.75 -25.65
C GLN A 10 12.43 14.97 -26.91
N ALA A 11 12.73 13.67 -26.77
CA ALA A 11 13.10 12.80 -27.90
C ALA A 11 11.90 12.32 -28.73
N SER A 12 10.66 12.45 -28.24
CA SER A 12 9.46 11.92 -28.88
C SER A 12 8.62 12.96 -29.65
N ASN A 13 9.19 14.09 -30.06
CA ASN A 13 8.49 15.14 -30.83
C ASN A 13 7.11 15.51 -30.23
N GLU A 14 7.09 15.86 -28.93
CA GLU A 14 5.88 16.29 -28.19
C GLU A 14 4.74 15.27 -28.10
N LYS A 15 4.93 14.04 -28.55
CA LYS A 15 3.93 12.99 -28.35
C LYS A 15 4.06 12.40 -26.94
N GLU A 16 2.92 12.22 -26.31
CA GLU A 16 2.81 11.57 -25.01
C GLU A 16 3.35 10.14 -25.10
N SER A 17 4.29 9.79 -24.24
CA SER A 17 4.88 8.45 -24.19
C SER A 17 3.86 7.44 -23.66
N ARG A 18 3.88 6.20 -24.12
CA ARG A 18 3.03 5.14 -23.58
C ARG A 18 3.53 4.68 -22.22
N VAL A 19 2.60 4.36 -21.32
CA VAL A 19 2.92 3.86 -19.97
C VAL A 19 3.73 2.57 -20.04
N ILE A 20 3.42 1.68 -20.98
CA ILE A 20 4.17 0.44 -21.19
C ILE A 20 5.65 0.68 -21.54
N THR A 21 5.96 1.78 -22.21
CA THR A 21 7.35 2.16 -22.52
C THR A 21 8.12 2.48 -21.24
N ALA A 22 7.51 3.25 -20.34
CA ALA A 22 8.09 3.56 -19.02
C ALA A 22 8.27 2.27 -18.19
N MET A 23 7.25 1.42 -18.14
CA MET A 23 7.28 0.14 -17.44
C MET A 23 8.41 -0.75 -17.95
N THR A 24 8.55 -0.90 -19.27
CA THR A 24 9.60 -1.73 -19.88
C THR A 24 11.00 -1.22 -19.58
N ARG A 25 11.20 0.10 -19.58
CA ARG A 25 12.50 0.71 -19.24
C ARG A 25 12.85 0.52 -17.78
N LEU A 26 11.89 0.70 -16.88
CA LEU A 26 12.07 0.47 -15.44
C LEU A 26 12.40 -1.00 -15.17
N LYS A 27 11.63 -1.91 -15.73
CA LYS A 27 11.83 -3.36 -15.61
C LYS A 27 13.26 -3.76 -16.04
N ARG A 28 13.70 -3.33 -17.22
CA ARG A 28 15.02 -3.67 -17.74
C ARG A 28 16.15 -3.08 -16.90
N HIS A 29 15.97 -1.87 -16.40
CA HIS A 29 16.92 -1.23 -15.50
C HIS A 29 17.06 -2.02 -14.19
N LEU A 30 15.94 -2.35 -13.54
CA LEU A 30 15.96 -3.09 -12.29
C LEU A 30 16.49 -4.52 -12.47
N PHE A 31 16.10 -5.20 -13.53
CA PHE A 31 16.62 -6.53 -13.83
C PHE A 31 18.13 -6.53 -14.02
N ARG A 32 18.68 -5.56 -14.74
CA ARG A 32 20.14 -5.42 -14.98
C ARG A 32 20.91 -5.35 -13.67
N TYR A 33 20.37 -4.68 -12.66
CA TYR A 33 21.01 -4.51 -11.35
C TYR A 33 20.65 -5.59 -10.33
N GLN A 34 19.91 -6.64 -10.72
CA GLN A 34 19.65 -7.83 -9.92
C GLN A 34 19.14 -7.52 -8.49
N GLY A 35 18.29 -6.52 -8.35
CA GLY A 35 17.72 -6.11 -7.07
C GLY A 35 18.58 -5.13 -6.25
N HIS A 36 19.81 -4.83 -6.66
CA HIS A 36 20.69 -3.92 -5.91
C HIS A 36 20.24 -2.45 -5.94
N VAL A 37 19.40 -2.06 -6.89
CA VAL A 37 18.73 -0.74 -6.87
C VAL A 37 17.64 -0.68 -5.81
N SER A 38 17.05 -1.81 -5.46
CA SER A 38 16.07 -1.99 -4.37
C SER A 38 14.83 -1.09 -4.48
N ALA A 39 14.39 -0.78 -5.70
CA ALA A 39 13.20 0.04 -5.93
C ALA A 39 11.98 -0.83 -6.14
N ALA A 40 10.95 -0.65 -5.29
CA ALA A 40 9.61 -1.19 -5.48
C ALA A 40 8.71 -0.02 -5.89
N LEU A 41 8.04 -0.12 -7.05
CA LEU A 41 7.34 1.00 -7.66
C LEU A 41 5.89 0.65 -7.98
N VAL A 42 5.01 1.63 -7.80
CA VAL A 42 3.66 1.66 -8.38
C VAL A 42 3.71 2.66 -9.53
N LEU A 43 3.50 2.17 -10.74
CA LEU A 43 3.49 2.99 -11.95
C LEU A 43 2.06 3.15 -12.45
N GLY A 44 1.57 4.38 -12.40
CA GLY A 44 0.27 4.77 -12.96
C GLY A 44 0.43 5.78 -14.08
N GLY A 45 -0.45 5.71 -15.06
CA GLY A 45 -0.46 6.67 -16.15
C GLY A 45 -1.69 6.53 -17.03
N VAL A 46 -1.96 7.57 -17.82
CA VAL A 46 -3.00 7.59 -18.84
C VAL A 46 -2.35 7.93 -20.16
N ASP A 47 -2.53 7.10 -21.17
CA ASP A 47 -2.02 7.32 -22.52
C ASP A 47 -3.13 7.16 -23.58
N VAL A 48 -2.75 7.11 -24.84
CA VAL A 48 -3.69 6.98 -25.97
C VAL A 48 -4.53 5.70 -25.91
N THR A 49 -4.04 4.68 -25.21
CA THR A 49 -4.73 3.40 -25.03
C THR A 49 -5.61 3.35 -23.76
N GLY A 50 -5.56 4.40 -22.94
CA GLY A 50 -6.35 4.52 -21.72
C GLY A 50 -5.52 4.55 -20.44
N PRO A 51 -6.15 4.32 -19.26
CA PRO A 51 -5.48 4.26 -17.98
C PRO A 51 -4.73 2.93 -17.81
N HIS A 52 -3.58 2.99 -17.17
CA HIS A 52 -2.75 1.83 -16.86
C HIS A 52 -2.18 1.91 -15.46
N LEU A 53 -2.11 0.77 -14.79
CA LEU A 53 -1.52 0.63 -13.46
C LEU A 53 -0.65 -0.63 -13.43
N TYR A 54 0.62 -0.47 -13.03
CA TYR A 54 1.59 -1.54 -12.92
C TYR A 54 2.27 -1.53 -11.56
N THR A 55 2.63 -2.71 -11.07
CA THR A 55 3.66 -2.88 -10.04
C THR A 55 4.97 -3.22 -10.72
N VAL A 56 6.06 -2.67 -10.21
CA VAL A 56 7.42 -3.01 -10.62
C VAL A 56 8.20 -3.39 -9.37
N TRP A 57 8.63 -4.63 -9.30
CA TRP A 57 9.36 -5.19 -8.16
C TRP A 57 10.87 -4.95 -8.28
N PRO A 58 11.62 -4.99 -7.17
CA PRO A 58 13.04 -4.67 -7.17
C PRO A 58 13.91 -5.48 -8.13
N HIS A 59 13.55 -6.73 -8.41
CA HIS A 59 14.27 -7.58 -9.37
C HIS A 59 13.80 -7.44 -10.82
N GLY A 60 12.79 -6.58 -11.08
CA GLY A 60 12.33 -6.30 -12.44
C GLY A 60 11.11 -7.10 -12.88
N SER A 61 10.47 -7.90 -12.01
CA SER A 61 9.16 -8.47 -12.31
C SER A 61 8.08 -7.38 -12.27
N THR A 62 7.03 -7.54 -13.05
CA THR A 62 5.95 -6.55 -13.19
C THR A 62 4.61 -7.23 -13.29
N ASP A 63 3.59 -6.60 -12.71
CA ASP A 63 2.20 -7.01 -12.83
C ASP A 63 1.33 -5.83 -13.27
N LYS A 64 0.31 -6.12 -14.08
CA LYS A 64 -0.74 -5.17 -14.44
C LYS A 64 -2.00 -5.55 -13.68
N LEU A 65 -2.47 -4.67 -12.80
CA LEU A 65 -3.59 -4.93 -11.90
C LEU A 65 -4.54 -3.72 -11.86
N PRO A 66 -5.83 -3.93 -11.56
CA PRO A 66 -6.79 -2.83 -11.43
C PRO A 66 -6.54 -1.95 -10.20
N PHE A 67 -6.01 -2.51 -9.14
CA PHE A 67 -5.56 -1.81 -7.94
C PHE A 67 -4.36 -2.53 -7.34
N VAL A 68 -3.48 -1.78 -6.68
CA VAL A 68 -2.22 -2.30 -6.14
C VAL A 68 -1.89 -1.60 -4.82
N SER A 69 -1.12 -2.28 -3.98
CA SER A 69 -0.47 -1.68 -2.82
C SER A 69 0.93 -2.25 -2.66
N MET A 70 1.87 -1.43 -2.19
CA MET A 70 3.25 -1.81 -1.93
C MET A 70 3.76 -1.14 -0.65
N GLY A 71 4.71 -1.77 0.00
CA GLY A 71 5.31 -1.30 1.24
C GLY A 71 4.95 -2.15 2.45
N SER A 72 5.46 -1.79 3.61
CA SER A 72 5.23 -2.52 4.88
C SER A 72 3.76 -2.53 5.29
N GLY A 73 2.99 -1.46 4.99
CA GLY A 73 1.55 -1.35 5.26
C GLY A 73 0.65 -1.90 4.14
N SER A 74 1.22 -2.55 3.11
CA SER A 74 0.49 -2.97 1.91
C SER A 74 -0.64 -3.97 2.19
N LEU A 75 -0.49 -4.86 3.18
CA LEU A 75 -1.51 -5.85 3.49
C LEU A 75 -2.77 -5.20 4.07
N ALA A 76 -2.59 -4.22 4.95
CA ALA A 76 -3.72 -3.46 5.51
C ALA A 76 -4.40 -2.61 4.42
N ALA A 77 -3.62 -1.96 3.56
CA ALA A 77 -4.15 -1.19 2.44
C ALA A 77 -4.87 -2.09 1.43
N MET A 78 -4.31 -3.26 1.10
CA MET A 78 -4.91 -4.21 0.16
C MET A 78 -6.25 -4.73 0.66
N ALA A 79 -6.40 -5.02 1.95
CA ALA A 79 -7.67 -5.47 2.52
C ALA A 79 -8.80 -4.44 2.29
N VAL A 80 -8.49 -3.15 2.43
CA VAL A 80 -9.44 -2.06 2.16
C VAL A 80 -9.75 -1.93 0.67
N LEU A 81 -8.73 -2.09 -0.18
CA LEU A 81 -8.91 -2.00 -1.63
C LEU A 81 -9.76 -3.16 -2.16
N GLU A 82 -9.52 -4.38 -1.70
CA GLU A 82 -10.30 -5.57 -2.09
C GLU A 82 -11.76 -5.49 -1.64
N ASP A 83 -12.01 -4.93 -0.45
CA ASP A 83 -13.38 -4.74 0.05
C ASP A 83 -14.16 -3.66 -0.70
N GLY A 84 -13.47 -2.60 -1.13
CA GLY A 84 -14.13 -1.42 -1.68
C GLY A 84 -14.01 -1.21 -3.18
N TYR A 85 -13.17 -1.96 -3.90
CA TYR A 85 -12.97 -1.76 -5.33
C TYR A 85 -14.17 -2.22 -6.16
N LYS A 86 -14.52 -1.39 -7.15
CA LYS A 86 -15.50 -1.68 -8.21
C LYS A 86 -15.00 -1.07 -9.51
N ASP A 87 -15.38 -1.66 -10.65
CA ASP A 87 -14.91 -1.19 -11.96
C ASP A 87 -15.45 0.20 -12.35
N ASP A 88 -16.57 0.62 -11.78
CA ASP A 88 -17.31 1.84 -12.11
C ASP A 88 -17.23 2.94 -11.02
N LEU A 89 -16.17 2.94 -10.22
CA LEU A 89 -15.96 3.98 -9.21
C LEU A 89 -15.86 5.36 -9.84
N THR A 90 -16.58 6.31 -9.28
CA THR A 90 -16.38 7.73 -9.57
C THR A 90 -15.04 8.23 -9.01
N GLU A 91 -14.56 9.37 -9.49
CA GLU A 91 -13.30 9.95 -9.00
C GLU A 91 -13.32 10.18 -7.48
N ASP A 92 -14.42 10.68 -6.94
CA ASP A 92 -14.54 10.94 -5.50
C ASP A 92 -14.60 9.66 -4.67
N GLU A 93 -15.29 8.63 -5.15
CA GLU A 93 -15.29 7.32 -4.52
C GLU A 93 -13.90 6.66 -4.56
N ALA A 94 -13.17 6.80 -5.67
CA ALA A 94 -11.82 6.27 -5.79
C ALA A 94 -10.84 7.00 -4.86
N LYS A 95 -10.94 8.34 -4.74
CA LYS A 95 -10.17 9.12 -3.78
C LYS A 95 -10.43 8.67 -2.34
N GLU A 96 -11.70 8.49 -1.99
CA GLU A 96 -12.09 8.03 -0.65
C GLU A 96 -11.59 6.61 -0.37
N LEU A 97 -11.68 5.71 -1.34
CA LEU A 97 -11.15 4.35 -1.21
C LEU A 97 -9.64 4.34 -0.97
N VAL A 98 -8.88 5.10 -1.77
CA VAL A 98 -7.42 5.20 -1.62
C VAL A 98 -7.05 5.88 -0.30
N ARG A 99 -7.77 6.93 0.10
CA ARG A 99 -7.59 7.58 1.41
C ARG A 99 -7.75 6.58 2.55
N ARG A 100 -8.82 5.77 2.54
CA ARG A 100 -9.07 4.73 3.53
C ARG A 100 -7.97 3.66 3.54
N ALA A 101 -7.50 3.26 2.36
CA ALA A 101 -6.43 2.27 2.23
C ALA A 101 -5.11 2.77 2.83
N ILE A 102 -4.69 4.00 2.52
CA ILE A 102 -3.49 4.61 3.10
C ILE A 102 -3.64 4.79 4.62
N ARG A 103 -4.82 5.25 5.07
CA ARG A 103 -5.14 5.39 6.48
C ARG A 103 -5.05 4.05 7.24
N ALA A 104 -5.51 2.96 6.63
CA ALA A 104 -5.38 1.63 7.21
C ALA A 104 -3.90 1.24 7.43
N GLY A 105 -3.02 1.54 6.47
CA GLY A 105 -1.57 1.37 6.63
C GLY A 105 -1.01 2.22 7.77
N ILE A 106 -1.37 3.51 7.83
CA ILE A 106 -0.88 4.45 8.87
C ILE A 106 -1.19 3.95 10.28
N PHE A 107 -2.39 3.42 10.51
CA PHE A 107 -2.83 3.01 11.84
C PHE A 107 -2.49 1.56 12.21
N ASN A 108 -2.31 0.67 11.23
CA ASN A 108 -2.06 -0.75 11.50
C ASN A 108 -0.59 -1.16 11.31
N ASP A 109 0.18 -0.40 10.55
CA ASP A 109 1.60 -0.67 10.32
C ASP A 109 2.47 0.29 11.12
N LEU A 110 3.35 -0.23 11.98
CA LEU A 110 4.27 0.57 12.77
C LEU A 110 5.33 1.30 11.92
N GLY A 111 5.59 0.82 10.70
CA GLY A 111 6.50 1.44 9.74
C GLY A 111 5.86 2.55 8.90
N SER A 112 4.55 2.79 9.06
CA SER A 112 3.80 3.81 8.32
C SER A 112 3.27 4.90 9.24
N GLY A 113 3.09 6.11 8.72
CA GLY A 113 2.59 7.22 9.53
C GLY A 113 2.42 8.51 8.74
N SER A 114 2.19 9.60 9.46
CA SER A 114 2.08 10.97 8.94
C SER A 114 0.81 11.20 8.10
N ASN A 115 0.93 11.84 6.95
CA ASN A 115 -0.21 12.30 6.16
C ASN A 115 -0.58 11.37 5.01
N VAL A 116 -1.82 11.52 4.55
CA VAL A 116 -2.32 10.95 3.31
C VAL A 116 -2.10 11.95 2.20
N ASP A 117 -1.31 11.57 1.20
CA ASP A 117 -1.16 12.30 -0.05
C ASP A 117 -1.87 11.54 -1.17
N LEU A 118 -2.54 12.26 -2.07
CA LEU A 118 -3.17 11.69 -3.25
C LEU A 118 -2.57 12.27 -4.52
N CYS A 119 -2.53 11.45 -5.56
CA CYS A 119 -2.21 11.88 -6.91
C CYS A 119 -3.32 11.41 -7.86
N VAL A 120 -3.92 12.34 -8.59
CA VAL A 120 -4.98 12.06 -9.55
C VAL A 120 -4.47 12.29 -10.96
N LEU A 121 -4.60 11.26 -11.79
CA LEU A 121 -4.26 11.30 -13.20
C LEU A 121 -5.54 11.24 -14.02
N ARG A 122 -5.79 12.27 -14.85
CA ARG A 122 -7.00 12.34 -15.69
C ARG A 122 -6.65 12.35 -17.16
N LYS A 123 -7.48 11.68 -17.93
CA LYS A 123 -7.41 11.76 -19.39
C LYS A 123 -7.62 13.20 -19.84
N PRO A 124 -6.82 13.69 -20.81
CA PRO A 124 -6.99 15.04 -21.32
C PRO A 124 -8.36 15.20 -22.00
N THR A 125 -9.01 16.32 -21.73
CA THR A 125 -10.33 16.67 -22.32
C THR A 125 -10.25 17.04 -23.79
N LYS A 126 -9.09 17.52 -24.25
CA LYS A 126 -8.86 17.92 -25.64
C LYS A 126 -7.93 16.93 -26.34
N LYS A 127 -8.26 16.55 -27.58
CA LYS A 127 -7.40 15.70 -28.41
C LYS A 127 -6.03 16.36 -28.60
N GLY A 128 -4.96 15.66 -28.23
CA GLY A 128 -3.57 16.18 -28.28
C GLY A 128 -3.11 16.96 -27.05
N ALA A 129 -3.96 17.15 -26.03
CA ALA A 129 -3.53 17.70 -24.76
C ALA A 129 -2.84 16.61 -23.90
N LEU A 130 -1.99 17.06 -22.98
CA LEU A 130 -1.29 16.17 -22.05
C LEU A 130 -2.21 15.69 -20.93
N THR A 131 -1.90 14.50 -20.40
CA THR A 131 -2.52 13.97 -19.19
C THR A 131 -2.46 14.99 -18.05
N GLN A 132 -3.57 15.22 -17.39
CA GLN A 132 -3.64 16.10 -16.24
C GLN A 132 -3.19 15.35 -15.00
N VAL A 133 -2.21 15.90 -14.29
CA VAL A 133 -1.69 15.38 -13.02
C VAL A 133 -2.01 16.37 -11.93
N GLU A 134 -2.81 15.94 -10.95
CA GLU A 134 -3.13 16.73 -9.77
C GLU A 134 -2.52 16.09 -8.54
N MET A 135 -1.67 16.82 -7.83
CA MET A 135 -1.07 16.41 -6.57
C MET A 135 -1.81 17.05 -5.40
N LEU A 136 -2.49 16.22 -4.61
CA LEU A 136 -3.20 16.60 -3.41
C LEU A 136 -2.34 16.27 -2.18
N ARG A 137 -1.41 17.18 -1.87
CA ARG A 137 -0.53 17.04 -0.70
C ARG A 137 -1.31 17.31 0.57
N ASN A 138 -1.05 16.53 1.62
CA ASN A 138 -1.71 16.63 2.92
C ASN A 138 -3.24 16.61 2.78
N TYR A 139 -3.75 15.71 1.94
CA TYR A 139 -5.18 15.53 1.75
C TYR A 139 -5.89 15.20 3.07
N GLU A 140 -5.24 14.38 3.90
CA GLU A 140 -5.60 14.14 5.30
C GLU A 140 -4.35 14.09 6.16
N THR A 141 -4.44 14.63 7.37
CA THR A 141 -3.40 14.55 8.41
C THR A 141 -3.98 13.89 9.66
N PRO A 142 -4.14 12.54 9.68
CA PRO A 142 -4.88 11.84 10.74
C PRO A 142 -4.19 11.91 12.11
N ASN A 143 -2.87 12.08 12.13
CA ASN A 143 -2.04 12.15 13.35
C ASN A 143 -1.44 13.55 13.53
N ASP A 144 -2.27 14.59 13.48
CA ASP A 144 -1.82 15.95 13.75
C ASP A 144 -1.39 16.11 15.22
N VAL A 145 -0.08 16.20 15.41
CA VAL A 145 0.56 16.28 16.74
C VAL A 145 0.08 17.51 17.52
N THR A 146 -0.28 18.59 16.83
CA THR A 146 -0.76 19.83 17.48
C THR A 146 -2.13 19.62 18.13
N LYS A 147 -3.00 18.87 17.50
CA LYS A 147 -4.33 18.50 18.03
C LYS A 147 -4.23 17.46 19.15
N LEU A 148 -3.30 16.50 19.01
CA LEU A 148 -3.09 15.43 20.01
C LEU A 148 -2.40 15.96 21.28
N ARG A 149 -1.51 16.95 21.17
CA ARG A 149 -0.81 17.55 22.33
C ARG A 149 -1.75 18.14 23.38
N SER A 150 -2.89 18.65 22.99
CA SER A 150 -3.88 19.22 23.92
C SER A 150 -4.58 18.16 24.78
N SER A 151 -4.62 16.91 24.30
CA SER A 151 -5.24 15.78 25.01
C SER A 151 -4.26 14.95 25.85
N VAL A 152 -2.96 15.12 25.64
CA VAL A 152 -1.92 14.38 26.38
C VAL A 152 -1.67 15.04 27.73
N ARG A 153 -1.75 14.29 28.79
CA ARG A 153 -1.40 14.76 30.14
C ARG A 153 0.08 15.15 30.21
N ARG A 154 0.37 16.32 30.75
CA ARG A 154 1.74 16.78 30.94
C ARG A 154 2.49 15.88 31.95
N PRO A 155 3.82 15.69 31.81
CA PRO A 155 4.62 15.03 32.85
C PRO A 155 4.37 15.68 34.21
N GLY A 156 4.07 14.88 35.23
CA GLY A 156 3.71 15.36 36.57
C GLY A 156 2.20 15.49 36.84
N GLN A 157 1.33 15.45 35.82
CA GLN A 157 -0.13 15.41 36.02
C GLN A 157 -0.66 14.01 36.38
N MET A 158 0.18 12.98 36.22
CA MET A 158 -0.14 11.60 36.57
C MET A 158 0.64 11.21 37.83
N THR A 159 0.05 11.44 38.98
CA THR A 159 0.57 10.95 40.25
C THR A 159 0.03 9.57 40.53
N ILE A 160 0.88 8.56 40.47
CA ILE A 160 0.57 7.23 40.97
C ILE A 160 0.80 7.28 42.47
N ARG A 161 -0.28 7.13 43.25
CA ARG A 161 -0.17 7.08 44.71
C ARG A 161 0.68 5.88 45.12
N LYS A 162 1.56 6.06 46.13
CA LYS A 162 2.32 4.95 46.70
C LYS A 162 1.36 3.85 47.15
N GLY A 163 1.56 2.61 46.67
CA GLY A 163 0.67 1.47 46.91
C GLY A 163 -0.53 1.34 45.97
N ALA A 164 -0.69 2.22 44.93
CA ALA A 164 -1.77 2.11 43.96
C ALA A 164 -1.54 0.98 42.93
N THR A 165 -0.32 0.45 42.84
CA THR A 165 0.06 -0.69 42.01
C THR A 165 0.45 -1.86 42.91
N SER A 166 -0.25 -2.97 42.84
CA SER A 166 0.10 -4.23 43.48
C SER A 166 0.32 -5.31 42.42
N TRP A 167 1.26 -6.20 42.71
CA TRP A 167 1.41 -7.40 41.90
C TRP A 167 0.26 -8.35 42.20
N HIS A 168 -0.70 -8.50 41.29
CA HIS A 168 -1.68 -9.58 41.38
C HIS A 168 -1.00 -10.89 41.01
N ARG A 169 -0.68 -11.70 41.98
CA ARG A 169 -0.20 -13.08 41.79
C ARG A 169 -1.29 -14.08 41.44
N ASP A 170 -2.53 -13.67 41.41
CA ASP A 170 -3.68 -14.51 41.18
C ASP A 170 -3.92 -14.78 39.68
N ARG A 171 -2.85 -15.10 38.97
CA ARG A 171 -3.00 -15.82 37.71
C ARG A 171 -3.18 -17.29 38.07
N GLU A 172 -4.41 -17.77 38.08
CA GLU A 172 -4.66 -19.19 37.90
C GLU A 172 -4.00 -19.59 36.57
N VAL A 173 -2.91 -20.34 36.69
CA VAL A 173 -2.31 -21.00 35.53
C VAL A 173 -3.28 -22.10 35.15
N ARG A 174 -4.20 -21.83 34.21
CA ARG A 174 -5.01 -22.87 33.61
C ARG A 174 -4.07 -23.86 32.95
N LYS A 175 -3.99 -25.07 33.51
CA LYS A 175 -3.30 -26.18 32.86
C LYS A 175 -4.05 -26.43 31.55
N VAL A 176 -3.48 -26.08 30.43
CA VAL A 176 -3.98 -26.46 29.12
C VAL A 176 -3.70 -27.94 28.99
N HIS A 177 -4.72 -28.77 29.12
CA HIS A 177 -4.61 -30.17 28.76
C HIS A 177 -4.53 -30.22 27.23
N ALA A 178 -3.39 -30.64 26.70
CA ALA A 178 -3.24 -30.95 25.30
C ALA A 178 -4.21 -32.08 24.97
N VAL A 179 -5.20 -31.83 24.11
CA VAL A 179 -6.03 -32.88 23.54
C VAL A 179 -5.16 -33.55 22.49
N VAL A 180 -4.66 -34.74 22.82
CA VAL A 180 -4.02 -35.59 21.83
C VAL A 180 -5.10 -36.12 20.91
N VAL A 181 -5.18 -35.59 19.70
CA VAL A 181 -6.02 -36.17 18.64
C VAL A 181 -5.32 -37.45 18.23
N SER A 182 -5.88 -38.62 18.64
CA SER A 182 -5.40 -39.89 18.15
C SER A 182 -5.65 -39.99 16.65
N GLU A 183 -4.57 -40.15 15.88
CA GLU A 183 -4.67 -40.46 14.46
C GLU A 183 -5.44 -41.81 14.33
N THR A 184 -6.62 -41.72 13.73
CA THR A 184 -7.35 -42.90 13.26
C THR A 184 -6.53 -43.49 12.10
N LYS A 185 -5.84 -44.60 12.36
CA LYS A 185 -5.26 -45.41 11.29
C LYS A 185 -6.41 -45.88 10.39
N SER A 186 -6.49 -45.38 9.19
CA SER A 186 -7.31 -45.95 8.14
C SER A 186 -6.70 -47.28 7.72
N SER A 187 -7.31 -48.38 8.16
CA SER A 187 -7.05 -49.70 7.64
C SER A 187 -7.88 -49.89 6.36
N ASP A 188 -7.36 -49.48 5.24
CA ASP A 188 -7.84 -49.93 3.95
C ASP A 188 -6.71 -50.80 3.33
N ALA A 189 -6.76 -52.06 3.68
CA ALA A 189 -6.10 -53.08 2.92
C ALA A 189 -6.90 -53.27 1.61
N MET A 190 -6.33 -52.87 0.50
CA MET A 190 -6.81 -53.30 -0.81
C MET A 190 -6.41 -54.76 -0.97
N GLU A 191 -7.39 -55.66 -0.88
CA GLU A 191 -7.29 -57.02 -1.44
C GLU A 191 -7.28 -56.89 -2.96
N THR A 192 -6.20 -57.35 -3.57
CA THR A 192 -6.13 -57.58 -5.02
C THR A 192 -6.45 -59.02 -5.27
N ASP A 193 -7.53 -59.28 -6.03
CA ASP A 193 -7.70 -60.46 -6.86
C ASP A 193 -7.25 -60.14 -8.29
#